data_c6429ad133592d2deaef01b62fc1656d
#
_entry.id   c6429ad133592d2deaef01b62fc1656d
#
_cell.length_a   1.000
_cell.length_b   1.000
_cell.length_c   1.000
_cell.angle_alpha   90.00
_cell.angle_beta   90.00
_cell.angle_gamma   90.00
#
_symmetry.space_group_name_H-M   'P 1'
#
loop_
_entity.id
_entity.type
_entity.pdbx_description
1 polymer ?
#
loop_
_entity_poly.entity_id
_entity_poly.type
_entity_poly.pdbx_seq_one_letter_code
_entity_poly.pdbx_strand_id
1 'polypeptide(L)'
;MGADAFLLKPFDENMLLARISNILENRRRFQQKFSIDMNTDSLEVDENSGDKKFLNKAMSVVKENYKNPDFEVSDFIEAVGISKSLLNKKMQSLTGQSAGQFIRNYRLNLARELLLKNKVTRTMNISEIAYEVGFNDPKYFTRCFTKHFNVTPSSLLED
;
A
#
# COMPACT_ATOMS: atom_id res chain seq x y z
N MET A 1 -12.34 9.12 14.58
CA MET A 1 -11.10 9.90 14.45
C MET A 1 -10.43 10.01 15.80
N GLY A 2 -9.23 9.49 15.94
CA GLY A 2 -8.41 9.75 17.11
C GLY A 2 -7.68 11.10 16.97
N ALA A 3 -7.54 11.85 18.05
CA ALA A 3 -6.61 12.97 18.07
C ALA A 3 -5.18 12.44 18.10
N ASP A 4 -4.31 12.91 17.21
CA ASP A 4 -2.91 12.50 17.16
C ASP A 4 -2.10 13.04 18.37
N ALA A 5 -2.61 14.05 19.05
CA ALA A 5 -2.02 14.62 20.27
C ALA A 5 -3.03 15.42 21.09
N PHE A 6 -2.84 15.45 22.42
CA PHE A 6 -3.53 16.35 23.33
C PHE A 6 -2.60 17.46 23.81
N LEU A 7 -3.12 18.70 23.83
CA LEU A 7 -2.42 19.88 24.31
C LEU A 7 -3.18 20.46 25.49
N LEU A 8 -2.46 20.66 26.60
CA LEU A 8 -2.98 21.37 27.77
C LEU A 8 -2.67 22.87 27.65
N LYS A 9 -3.63 23.72 28.00
CA LYS A 9 -3.45 25.18 28.09
C LYS A 9 -2.77 25.53 29.43
N PRO A 10 -1.82 26.52 29.48
CA PRO A 10 -1.24 27.25 28.36
C PRO A 10 -0.25 26.41 27.57
N PHE A 11 -0.20 26.61 26.26
CA PHE A 11 0.74 25.92 25.36
C PHE A 11 1.73 26.89 24.72
N ASP A 12 2.96 26.42 24.54
CA ASP A 12 3.99 27.13 23.78
C ASP A 12 3.75 26.90 22.29
N GLU A 13 3.60 27.95 21.52
CA GLU A 13 3.38 27.92 20.07
C GLU A 13 4.52 27.18 19.34
N ASN A 14 5.77 27.37 19.75
CA ASN A 14 6.93 26.67 19.18
C ASN A 14 6.88 25.16 19.45
N MET A 15 6.44 24.79 20.64
CA MET A 15 6.26 23.39 21.05
C MET A 15 5.13 22.72 20.27
N LEU A 16 4.03 23.45 20.00
CA LEU A 16 2.92 23.01 19.16
C LEU A 16 3.39 22.79 17.73
N LEU A 17 4.09 23.74 17.12
CA LEU A 17 4.62 23.63 15.76
C LEU A 17 5.61 22.47 15.61
N ALA A 18 6.53 22.29 16.58
CA ALA A 18 7.46 21.18 16.60
C ALA A 18 6.74 19.82 16.66
N ARG A 19 5.68 19.73 17.46
CA ARG A 19 4.88 18.50 17.62
C ARG A 19 4.09 18.16 16.35
N ILE A 20 3.50 19.17 15.71
CA ILE A 20 2.80 19.02 14.42
C ILE A 20 3.79 18.58 13.35
N SER A 21 4.96 19.22 13.27
CA SER A 21 6.01 18.86 12.31
C SER A 21 6.48 17.42 12.47
N ASN A 22 6.70 16.97 13.71
CA ASN A 22 7.07 15.58 13.99
C ASN A 22 5.99 14.58 13.57
N ILE A 23 4.72 14.87 13.84
CA ILE A 23 3.59 14.00 13.43
C ILE A 23 3.53 13.91 11.91
N LEU A 24 3.64 15.04 11.20
CA LEU A 24 3.61 15.06 9.74
C LEU A 24 4.81 14.34 9.12
N GLU A 25 6.00 14.49 9.70
CA GLU A 25 7.20 13.81 9.21
C GLU A 25 7.14 12.30 9.45
N ASN A 26 6.70 11.85 10.60
CA ASN A 26 6.51 10.43 10.90
C ASN A 26 5.48 9.80 9.94
N ARG A 27 4.37 10.49 9.67
CA ARG A 27 3.36 10.06 8.71
C ARG A 27 3.92 9.97 7.29
N ARG A 28 4.72 10.96 6.88
CA ARG A 28 5.40 10.97 5.57
C ARG A 28 6.40 9.83 5.44
N ARG A 29 7.22 9.57 6.45
CA ARG A 29 8.17 8.43 6.47
C ARG A 29 7.44 7.10 6.38
N PHE A 30 6.34 6.95 7.11
CA PHE A 30 5.50 5.76 7.02
C PHE A 30 4.93 5.57 5.63
N GLN A 31 4.35 6.60 5.02
CA GLN A 31 3.83 6.54 3.67
C GLN A 31 4.90 6.12 2.64
N GLN A 32 6.11 6.64 2.76
CA GLN A 32 7.23 6.27 1.88
C GLN A 32 7.63 4.80 2.05
N LYS A 33 7.81 4.33 3.26
CA LYS A 33 8.11 2.93 3.54
C LYS A 33 6.97 2.01 3.08
N PHE A 34 5.75 2.37 3.39
CA PHE A 34 4.58 1.59 3.05
C PHE A 34 4.39 1.45 1.54
N SER A 35 4.71 2.47 0.74
CA SER A 35 4.63 2.40 -0.71
C SER A 35 5.63 1.41 -1.32
N ILE A 36 6.73 1.12 -0.62
CA ILE A 36 7.78 0.20 -1.06
C ILE A 36 7.51 -1.23 -0.56
N ASP A 37 7.25 -1.39 0.74
CA ASP A 37 7.19 -2.71 1.39
C ASP A 37 5.77 -3.15 1.73
N MET A 38 4.79 -2.23 1.74
CA MET A 38 3.41 -2.45 2.17
C MET A 38 3.31 -3.17 3.54
N ASN A 39 4.26 -2.87 4.43
CA ASN A 39 4.32 -3.48 5.74
C ASN A 39 3.67 -2.57 6.80
N THR A 40 2.67 -3.09 7.49
CA THR A 40 1.95 -2.37 8.55
C THR A 40 2.70 -2.34 9.89
N ASP A 41 3.72 -3.19 10.07
CA ASP A 41 4.48 -3.27 11.32
C ASP A 41 5.36 -2.04 11.56
N SER A 42 5.65 -1.26 10.51
CA SER A 42 6.40 0.00 10.62
C SER A 42 5.57 1.18 11.14
N LEU A 43 4.28 0.99 11.41
CA LEU A 43 3.46 1.98 12.09
C LEU A 43 3.84 2.03 13.57
N GLU A 44 4.52 3.10 13.97
CA GLU A 44 4.67 3.48 15.37
C GLU A 44 3.36 4.07 15.91
N VAL A 45 2.29 3.28 15.84
CA VAL A 45 0.96 3.64 16.35
C VAL A 45 0.54 2.52 17.27
N ASP A 46 -0.15 2.87 18.34
CA ASP A 46 -0.75 1.91 19.26
C ASP A 46 -1.45 0.80 18.49
N GLU A 47 -1.13 -0.45 18.79
CA GLU A 47 -1.68 -1.63 18.10
C GLU A 47 -3.20 -1.68 18.12
N ASN A 48 -3.81 -1.01 19.08
CA ASN A 48 -5.26 -0.87 19.22
C ASN A 48 -5.82 0.36 18.50
N SER A 49 -5.01 1.18 17.82
CA SER A 49 -5.52 2.35 17.12
C SER A 49 -6.46 1.94 15.98
N GLY A 50 -7.51 2.73 15.76
CA GLY A 50 -8.45 2.51 14.67
C GLY A 50 -7.77 2.52 13.29
N ASP A 51 -6.68 3.26 13.14
CA ASP A 51 -5.91 3.35 11.90
C ASP A 51 -5.14 2.07 11.60
N LYS A 52 -4.53 1.44 12.61
CA LYS A 52 -3.85 0.14 12.44
C LYS A 52 -4.85 -0.97 12.13
N LYS A 53 -5.98 -1.00 12.83
CA LYS A 53 -7.08 -1.95 12.54
C LYS A 53 -7.62 -1.78 11.14
N PHE A 54 -7.79 -0.54 10.68
CA PHE A 54 -8.21 -0.24 9.31
C PHE A 54 -7.20 -0.76 8.28
N LEU A 55 -5.90 -0.46 8.45
CA LEU A 55 -4.87 -0.92 7.53
C LEU A 55 -4.74 -2.43 7.50
N ASN A 56 -4.80 -3.10 8.65
CA ASN A 56 -4.77 -4.55 8.72
C ASN A 56 -5.98 -5.16 7.99
N LYS A 57 -7.17 -4.58 8.17
CA LYS A 57 -8.36 -4.99 7.41
C LYS A 57 -8.19 -4.80 5.91
N ALA A 58 -7.72 -3.63 5.50
CA ALA A 58 -7.48 -3.31 4.08
C ALA A 58 -6.46 -4.29 3.45
N MET A 59 -5.37 -4.57 4.15
CA MET A 59 -4.36 -5.55 3.71
C MET A 59 -4.93 -6.96 3.60
N SER A 60 -5.71 -7.40 4.58
CA SER A 60 -6.37 -8.73 4.56
C SER A 60 -7.28 -8.87 3.35
N VAL A 61 -8.14 -7.87 3.11
CA VAL A 61 -9.06 -7.87 1.96
C VAL A 61 -8.31 -7.98 0.63
N VAL A 62 -7.25 -7.20 0.44
CA VAL A 62 -6.46 -7.28 -0.79
C VAL A 62 -5.72 -8.61 -0.91
N LYS A 63 -5.15 -9.11 0.18
CA LYS A 63 -4.44 -10.40 0.23
C LYS A 63 -5.34 -11.57 -0.15
N GLU A 64 -6.61 -11.52 0.22
CA GLU A 64 -7.59 -12.57 -0.12
C GLU A 64 -8.07 -12.49 -1.57
N ASN A 65 -8.03 -11.30 -2.19
CA ASN A 65 -8.66 -11.05 -3.49
C ASN A 65 -7.70 -10.66 -4.61
N TYR A 66 -6.40 -10.48 -4.36
CA TYR A 66 -5.47 -9.93 -5.36
C TYR A 66 -5.37 -10.74 -6.66
N LYS A 67 -5.55 -12.06 -6.60
CA LYS A 67 -5.51 -12.95 -7.76
C LYS A 67 -6.70 -12.77 -8.71
N ASN A 68 -7.82 -12.30 -8.20
CA ASN A 68 -8.99 -12.05 -9.02
C ASN A 68 -8.78 -10.77 -9.85
N PRO A 69 -8.66 -10.85 -11.18
CA PRO A 69 -8.46 -9.68 -12.04
C PRO A 69 -9.66 -8.73 -12.04
N ASP A 70 -10.86 -9.23 -11.72
CA ASP A 70 -12.09 -8.45 -11.67
C ASP A 70 -12.32 -7.78 -10.30
N PHE A 71 -11.42 -8.01 -9.33
CA PHE A 71 -11.49 -7.34 -8.04
C PHE A 71 -11.17 -5.85 -8.18
N GLU A 72 -12.19 -5.03 -8.03
CA GLU A 72 -12.16 -3.59 -8.22
C GLU A 72 -12.29 -2.81 -6.90
N VAL A 73 -12.21 -1.47 -7.02
CA VAL A 73 -12.35 -0.56 -5.87
C VAL A 73 -13.73 -0.67 -5.22
N SER A 74 -14.78 -0.93 -5.98
CA SER A 74 -16.15 -1.16 -5.47
C SER A 74 -16.21 -2.34 -4.50
N ASP A 75 -15.60 -3.47 -4.90
CA ASP A 75 -15.54 -4.68 -4.09
C ASP A 75 -14.70 -4.47 -2.83
N PHE A 76 -13.61 -3.71 -2.98
CA PHE A 76 -12.76 -3.34 -1.85
C PHE A 76 -13.49 -2.47 -0.83
N ILE A 77 -14.27 -1.48 -1.27
CA ILE A 77 -15.10 -0.64 -0.40
C ILE A 77 -16.11 -1.49 0.37
N GLU A 78 -16.81 -2.39 -0.33
CA GLU A 78 -17.80 -3.29 0.26
C GLU A 78 -17.17 -4.21 1.30
N ALA A 79 -16.05 -4.85 0.96
CA ALA A 79 -15.34 -5.77 1.84
C ALA A 79 -14.75 -5.10 3.09
N VAL A 80 -14.25 -3.86 2.97
CA VAL A 80 -13.76 -3.08 4.12
C VAL A 80 -14.91 -2.60 5.00
N GLY A 81 -16.10 -2.37 4.42
CA GLY A 81 -17.33 -2.07 5.16
C GLY A 81 -17.44 -0.63 5.65
N ILE A 82 -16.84 0.33 4.93
CA ILE A 82 -16.95 1.76 5.22
C ILE A 82 -17.34 2.53 3.95
N SER A 83 -17.79 3.78 4.10
CA SER A 83 -18.17 4.59 2.94
C SER A 83 -16.97 4.88 2.03
N LYS A 84 -17.23 5.06 0.73
CA LYS A 84 -16.20 5.43 -0.26
C LYS A 84 -15.43 6.68 0.14
N SER A 85 -16.11 7.69 0.67
CA SER A 85 -15.50 8.95 1.12
C SER A 85 -14.53 8.72 2.28
N LEU A 86 -14.95 7.95 3.28
CA LEU A 86 -14.11 7.62 4.44
C LEU A 86 -12.93 6.73 4.06
N LEU A 87 -13.15 5.74 3.18
CA LEU A 87 -12.09 4.89 2.67
C LEU A 87 -11.00 5.73 1.98
N ASN A 88 -11.39 6.58 1.03
CA ASN A 88 -10.44 7.42 0.30
C ASN A 88 -9.65 8.35 1.23
N LYS A 89 -10.33 8.94 2.22
CA LYS A 89 -9.71 9.83 3.21
C LYS A 89 -8.67 9.09 4.06
N LYS A 90 -9.03 7.92 4.57
CA LYS A 90 -8.12 7.07 5.35
C LYS A 90 -6.96 6.53 4.52
N MET A 91 -7.23 6.01 3.33
CA MET A 91 -6.19 5.51 2.43
C MET A 91 -5.17 6.60 2.09
N GLN A 92 -5.65 7.79 1.68
CA GLN A 92 -4.78 8.90 1.34
C GLN A 92 -3.97 9.39 2.55
N SER A 93 -4.61 9.51 3.71
CA SER A 93 -3.97 9.98 4.93
C SER A 93 -2.91 9.00 5.46
N LEU A 94 -3.20 7.70 5.45
CA LEU A 94 -2.34 6.67 6.05
C LEU A 94 -1.28 6.14 5.08
N THR A 95 -1.62 5.96 3.82
CA THR A 95 -0.74 5.32 2.83
C THR A 95 -0.23 6.25 1.74
N GLY A 96 -0.82 7.44 1.61
CA GLY A 96 -0.54 8.34 0.49
C GLY A 96 -1.05 7.83 -0.86
N GLN A 97 -1.89 6.81 -0.87
CA GLN A 97 -2.38 6.11 -2.06
C GLN A 97 -3.90 6.16 -2.14
N SER A 98 -4.43 6.16 -3.36
CA SER A 98 -5.85 5.85 -3.58
C SER A 98 -6.08 4.34 -3.40
N ALA A 99 -7.34 3.93 -3.21
CA ALA A 99 -7.71 2.52 -3.10
C ALA A 99 -7.25 1.70 -4.32
N GLY A 100 -7.42 2.24 -5.53
CA GLY A 100 -6.96 1.57 -6.75
C GLY A 100 -5.44 1.45 -6.86
N GLN A 101 -4.71 2.46 -6.42
CA GLN A 101 -3.24 2.40 -6.33
C GLN A 101 -2.79 1.36 -5.30
N PHE A 102 -3.48 1.28 -4.17
CA PHE A 102 -3.18 0.32 -3.11
C PHE A 102 -3.31 -1.13 -3.59
N ILE A 103 -4.42 -1.49 -4.23
CA ILE A 103 -4.64 -2.82 -4.82
C ILE A 103 -3.55 -3.12 -5.86
N ARG A 104 -3.32 -2.17 -6.78
CA ARG A 104 -2.32 -2.33 -7.84
C ARG A 104 -0.91 -2.48 -7.29
N ASN A 105 -0.50 -1.65 -6.34
CA ASN A 105 0.83 -1.69 -5.76
C ASN A 105 1.07 -2.97 -4.96
N TYR A 106 0.05 -3.49 -4.29
CA TYR A 106 0.12 -4.81 -3.65
C TYR A 106 0.44 -5.91 -4.67
N ARG A 107 -0.28 -5.94 -5.79
CA ARG A 107 -0.03 -6.88 -6.90
C ARG A 107 1.39 -6.73 -7.48
N LEU A 108 1.85 -5.49 -7.67
CA LEU A 108 3.20 -5.21 -8.20
C LEU A 108 4.32 -5.66 -7.24
N ASN A 109 4.16 -5.48 -5.94
CA ASN A 109 5.11 -5.95 -4.94
C ASN A 109 5.22 -7.48 -4.93
N LEU A 110 4.08 -8.18 -4.98
CA LEU A 110 4.08 -9.63 -5.12
C LEU A 110 4.73 -10.10 -6.44
N ALA A 111 4.45 -9.41 -7.55
CA ALA A 111 5.08 -9.72 -8.83
C ALA A 111 6.60 -9.58 -8.75
N ARG A 112 7.12 -8.54 -8.09
CA ARG A 112 8.55 -8.37 -7.87
C ARG A 112 9.16 -9.52 -7.08
N GLU A 113 8.50 -9.97 -6.00
CA GLU A 113 8.95 -11.14 -5.24
C GLU A 113 8.96 -12.42 -6.10
N LEU A 114 7.92 -12.64 -6.90
CA LEU A 114 7.84 -13.78 -7.81
C LEU A 114 8.92 -13.71 -8.91
N LEU A 115 9.19 -12.54 -9.48
CA LEU A 115 10.27 -12.34 -10.45
C LEU A 115 11.63 -12.67 -9.86
N LEU A 116 11.93 -12.19 -8.65
CA LEU A 116 13.19 -12.47 -7.96
C LEU A 116 13.37 -13.96 -7.64
N LYS A 117 12.30 -14.64 -7.21
CA LYS A 117 12.31 -16.10 -7.02
C LYS A 117 12.46 -16.82 -8.36
N ASN A 118 11.76 -16.37 -9.38
CA ASN A 118 11.77 -16.97 -10.71
C ASN A 118 13.12 -16.79 -11.45
N LYS A 119 13.93 -15.81 -11.06
CA LYS A 119 15.31 -15.66 -11.56
C LYS A 119 16.12 -16.95 -11.37
N VAL A 120 15.90 -17.65 -10.27
CA VAL A 120 16.57 -18.92 -9.95
C VAL A 120 15.86 -20.12 -10.58
N THR A 121 14.53 -20.16 -10.48
CA THR A 121 13.75 -21.35 -10.87
C THR A 121 13.40 -21.38 -12.37
N ARG A 122 13.25 -20.21 -12.99
CA ARG A 122 12.85 -20.02 -14.40
C ARG A 122 11.62 -20.85 -14.81
N THR A 123 10.65 -20.97 -13.93
CA THR A 123 9.45 -21.78 -14.12
C THR A 123 8.29 -21.02 -14.76
N MET A 124 8.31 -19.69 -14.73
CA MET A 124 7.24 -18.83 -15.24
C MET A 124 7.79 -17.74 -16.15
N ASN A 125 7.05 -17.40 -17.20
CA ASN A 125 7.32 -16.21 -17.98
C ASN A 125 6.65 -14.97 -17.36
N ILE A 126 6.98 -13.77 -17.87
CA ILE A 126 6.50 -12.48 -17.35
C ILE A 126 4.98 -12.38 -17.44
N SER A 127 4.36 -12.91 -18.50
CA SER A 127 2.90 -12.89 -18.66
C SER A 127 2.21 -13.79 -17.65
N GLU A 128 2.77 -14.96 -17.37
CA GLU A 128 2.27 -15.87 -16.34
C GLU A 128 2.34 -15.23 -14.94
N ILE A 129 3.44 -14.54 -14.64
CA ILE A 129 3.57 -13.79 -13.37
C ILE A 129 2.53 -12.67 -13.31
N ALA A 130 2.29 -11.93 -14.39
CA ALA A 130 1.25 -10.90 -14.44
C ALA A 130 -0.13 -11.48 -14.12
N TYR A 131 -0.50 -12.60 -14.72
CA TYR A 131 -1.77 -13.28 -14.44
C TYR A 131 -1.85 -13.81 -13.01
N GLU A 132 -0.77 -14.41 -12.50
CA GLU A 132 -0.71 -14.96 -11.14
C GLU A 132 -0.97 -13.89 -10.06
N VAL A 133 -0.57 -12.65 -10.31
CA VAL A 133 -0.81 -11.54 -9.39
C VAL A 133 -2.08 -10.73 -9.68
N GLY A 134 -2.94 -11.20 -10.61
CA GLY A 134 -4.25 -10.63 -10.86
C GLY A 134 -4.30 -9.52 -11.92
N PHE A 135 -3.29 -9.38 -12.77
CA PHE A 135 -3.40 -8.56 -13.99
C PHE A 135 -3.99 -9.39 -15.13
N ASN A 136 -4.93 -8.82 -15.88
CA ASN A 136 -5.51 -9.44 -17.07
C ASN A 136 -4.83 -9.02 -18.39
N ASP A 137 -3.95 -8.02 -18.33
CA ASP A 137 -3.18 -7.53 -19.48
C ASP A 137 -1.68 -7.41 -19.13
N PRO A 138 -0.83 -8.31 -19.65
CA PRO A 138 0.63 -8.29 -19.41
C PRO A 138 1.32 -7.01 -19.90
N LYS A 139 0.81 -6.35 -20.94
CA LYS A 139 1.36 -5.07 -21.40
C LYS A 139 1.07 -3.94 -20.42
N TYR A 140 -0.15 -3.92 -19.89
CA TYR A 140 -0.52 -2.97 -18.84
C TYR A 140 0.29 -3.25 -17.57
N PHE A 141 0.44 -4.50 -17.17
CA PHE A 141 1.31 -4.92 -16.06
C PHE A 141 2.72 -4.36 -16.22
N THR A 142 3.36 -4.60 -17.37
CA THR A 142 4.74 -4.14 -17.62
C THR A 142 4.87 -2.62 -17.51
N ARG A 143 3.91 -1.86 -18.03
CA ARG A 143 3.89 -0.40 -17.87
C ARG A 143 3.76 0.04 -16.41
N CYS A 144 2.85 -0.57 -15.67
CA CYS A 144 2.65 -0.28 -14.25
C CYS A 144 3.89 -0.63 -13.42
N PHE A 145 4.46 -1.79 -13.68
CA PHE A 145 5.66 -2.28 -13.01
C PHE A 145 6.85 -1.35 -13.24
N THR A 146 7.11 -1.01 -14.50
CA THR A 146 8.21 -0.10 -14.86
C THR A 146 8.03 1.28 -14.25
N LYS A 147 6.81 1.80 -14.27
CA LYS A 147 6.51 3.10 -13.64
C LYS A 147 6.70 3.06 -12.11
N HIS A 148 6.38 1.95 -11.47
CA HIS A 148 6.43 1.83 -10.01
C HIS A 148 7.85 1.59 -9.48
N PHE A 149 8.63 0.74 -10.16
CA PHE A 149 9.96 0.33 -9.71
C PHE A 149 11.11 0.99 -10.50
N ASN A 150 10.83 1.73 -11.57
CA ASN A 150 11.82 2.30 -12.51
C ASN A 150 12.74 1.27 -13.20
N VAL A 151 12.33 0.01 -13.21
CA VAL A 151 12.97 -1.10 -13.91
C VAL A 151 11.93 -1.96 -14.58
N THR A 152 12.27 -2.61 -15.69
CA THR A 152 11.34 -3.53 -16.38
C THR A 152 11.28 -4.88 -15.66
N PRO A 153 10.15 -5.62 -15.76
CA PRO A 153 10.10 -6.99 -15.24
C PRO A 153 11.19 -7.90 -15.81
N SER A 154 11.51 -7.74 -17.12
CA SER A 154 12.56 -8.53 -17.79
C SER A 154 13.94 -8.26 -17.22
N SER A 155 14.28 -7.01 -16.91
CA SER A 155 15.59 -6.68 -16.36
C SER A 155 15.86 -7.30 -14.99
N LEU A 156 14.82 -7.65 -14.24
CA LEU A 156 14.99 -8.40 -12.98
C LEU A 156 15.30 -9.88 -13.18
N LEU A 157 15.05 -10.42 -14.37
CA LEU A 157 15.37 -11.81 -14.73
C LEU A 157 16.74 -11.94 -15.38
N GLU A 158 17.29 -10.84 -15.87
CA GLU A 158 18.64 -10.77 -16.44
C GLU A 158 19.67 -10.63 -15.29
N ASP A 159 20.86 -11.20 -15.52
CA ASP A 159 21.98 -11.10 -14.56
C ASP A 159 22.74 -9.79 -14.73
#